data_5789dfe6d3f8494db069c5820cb15269
#
_entry.id   5789dfe6d3f8494db069c5820cb15269
#
_cell.length_a   1.000
_cell.length_b   1.000
_cell.length_c   1.000
_cell.angle_alpha   90.00
_cell.angle_beta   90.00
_cell.angle_gamma   90.00
#
_symmetry.space_group_name_H-M   'P 1'
#
loop_
_entity.id
_entity.type
_entity.pdbx_description
1 polymer ?
#
loop_
_entity_poly.entity_id
_entity_poly.type
_entity_poly.pdbx_seq_one_letter_code
_entity_poly.pdbx_strand_id
1 'polypeptide(L)'
;MTTEDFIRELCDKAGIPFAGVFGRGRKEGWLDAEDEVFKDKPINRKNVARICHMYLLKVMKTADLDISGAEKLKDLYDCRVCANHIAQVYMRGIMDAKNIKRDGEFLWFDLNGEDDDASNSAVIDRLLLIHVGDHVHQDMSGS
;
A
#
# COMPACT_ATOMS: atom_id res chain seq x y z
N MET A 1 -1.02 -2.24 -14.95
CA MET A 1 -0.68 -3.39 -14.07
C MET A 1 -1.96 -3.93 -13.46
N THR A 2 -2.17 -5.23 -13.56
CA THR A 2 -3.30 -5.89 -12.91
C THR A 2 -3.00 -6.12 -11.43
N THR A 3 -4.04 -6.47 -10.67
CA THR A 3 -3.86 -6.87 -9.26
C THR A 3 -2.91 -8.07 -9.15
N GLU A 4 -3.04 -9.04 -10.05
CA GLU A 4 -2.14 -10.20 -10.07
C GLU A 4 -0.69 -9.78 -10.34
N ASP A 5 -0.47 -8.88 -11.30
CA ASP A 5 0.87 -8.38 -11.62
C ASP A 5 1.51 -7.71 -10.41
N PHE A 6 0.75 -6.89 -9.69
CA PHE A 6 1.24 -6.19 -8.50
C PHE A 6 1.65 -7.19 -7.42
N ILE A 7 0.78 -8.16 -7.15
CA ILE A 7 1.04 -9.19 -6.13
C ILE A 7 2.23 -10.07 -6.53
N ARG A 8 2.34 -10.40 -7.82
CA ARG A 8 3.47 -11.19 -8.33
C ARG A 8 4.79 -10.47 -8.13
N GLU A 9 4.83 -9.18 -8.45
CA GLU A 9 6.06 -8.39 -8.28
C GLU A 9 6.41 -8.24 -6.80
N LEU A 10 5.42 -8.03 -5.94
CA LEU A 10 5.64 -7.98 -4.49
C LEU A 10 6.24 -9.30 -3.99
N CYS A 11 5.70 -10.42 -4.41
CA CYS A 11 6.23 -11.74 -4.04
C CYS A 11 7.68 -11.91 -4.50
N ASP A 12 7.97 -11.56 -5.75
CA ASP A 12 9.32 -11.67 -6.29
C ASP A 12 10.33 -10.85 -5.49
N LYS A 13 10.00 -9.60 -5.21
CA LYS A 13 10.90 -8.68 -4.49
C LYS A 13 11.01 -9.02 -3.01
N ALA A 14 9.96 -9.55 -2.42
CA ALA A 14 9.94 -9.96 -1.02
C ALA A 14 10.55 -11.36 -0.80
N GLY A 15 10.82 -12.10 -1.88
CA GLY A 15 11.37 -13.44 -1.78
C GLY A 15 10.38 -14.49 -1.30
N ILE A 16 9.08 -14.29 -1.55
CA ILE A 16 8.05 -15.26 -1.17
C ILE A 16 7.45 -15.90 -2.43
N PRO A 17 6.99 -17.17 -2.34
CA PRO A 17 6.42 -17.84 -3.51
C PRO A 17 5.13 -17.17 -3.98
N PHE A 18 4.98 -17.03 -5.29
CA PHE A 18 3.72 -16.55 -5.86
C PHE A 18 2.66 -17.66 -5.90
N ALA A 19 3.07 -18.91 -6.19
CA ALA A 19 2.14 -20.03 -6.27
C ALA A 19 1.35 -20.18 -4.96
N GLY A 20 0.01 -20.18 -5.07
CA GLY A 20 -0.87 -20.30 -3.92
C GLY A 20 -0.99 -19.04 -3.06
N VAL A 21 -0.50 -17.87 -3.54
CA VAL A 21 -0.45 -16.63 -2.76
C VAL A 21 -1.83 -16.15 -2.34
N PHE A 22 -2.85 -16.30 -3.19
CA PHE A 22 -4.18 -15.81 -2.84
C PHE A 22 -4.74 -16.53 -1.62
N GLY A 23 -4.57 -17.85 -1.54
CA GLY A 23 -5.00 -18.63 -0.38
C GLY A 23 -4.20 -18.30 0.86
N ARG A 24 -2.87 -18.29 0.75
CA ARG A 24 -2.00 -17.95 1.88
C ARG A 24 -2.21 -16.52 2.35
N GLY A 25 -2.28 -15.55 1.42
CA GLY A 25 -2.44 -14.15 1.76
C GLY A 25 -3.76 -13.87 2.47
N ARG A 26 -4.83 -14.56 2.08
CA ARG A 26 -6.12 -14.46 2.77
C ARG A 26 -6.03 -15.04 4.18
N LYS A 27 -5.38 -16.17 4.34
CA LYS A 27 -5.18 -16.81 5.64
C LYS A 27 -4.32 -15.94 6.56
N GLU A 28 -3.27 -15.32 6.01
CA GLU A 28 -2.38 -14.43 6.75
C GLU A 28 -3.01 -13.05 7.00
N GLY A 29 -4.04 -12.69 6.24
CA GLY A 29 -4.81 -11.47 6.44
C GLY A 29 -4.37 -10.26 5.64
N TRP A 30 -3.48 -10.41 4.65
CA TRP A 30 -3.03 -9.28 3.83
C TRP A 30 -3.66 -9.23 2.43
N LEU A 31 -4.41 -10.26 2.05
CA LEU A 31 -5.21 -10.28 0.83
C LEU A 31 -6.67 -10.57 1.15
N ASP A 32 -7.55 -10.06 0.28
CA ASP A 32 -8.99 -10.30 0.36
C ASP A 32 -9.42 -11.26 -0.74
N ALA A 33 -10.62 -11.84 -0.59
CA ALA A 33 -11.21 -12.71 -1.62
C ALA A 33 -11.32 -11.99 -2.97
N GLU A 34 -11.63 -10.68 -2.93
CA GLU A 34 -11.80 -9.87 -4.14
C GLU A 34 -10.50 -9.73 -4.93
N ASP A 35 -9.36 -9.82 -4.29
CA ASP A 35 -8.07 -9.74 -4.97
C ASP A 35 -7.89 -10.88 -5.98
N GLU A 36 -8.39 -12.07 -5.65
CA GLU A 36 -8.36 -13.20 -6.57
C GLU A 36 -9.46 -13.08 -7.63
N VAL A 37 -10.67 -12.69 -7.22
CA VAL A 37 -11.80 -12.56 -8.15
C VAL A 37 -11.50 -11.55 -9.25
N PHE A 38 -10.88 -10.42 -8.89
CA PHE A 38 -10.57 -9.33 -9.81
C PHE A 38 -9.08 -9.26 -10.19
N LYS A 39 -8.38 -10.36 -10.08
CA LYS A 39 -6.91 -10.39 -10.30
C LYS A 39 -6.50 -9.90 -11.68
N ASP A 40 -7.35 -10.06 -12.69
CA ASP A 40 -7.07 -9.66 -14.07
C ASP A 40 -7.48 -8.22 -14.38
N LYS A 41 -8.03 -7.50 -13.41
CA LYS A 41 -8.42 -6.10 -13.56
C LYS A 41 -7.27 -5.17 -13.17
N PRO A 42 -7.19 -3.98 -13.78
CA PRO A 42 -6.20 -2.99 -13.37
C PRO A 42 -6.33 -2.66 -11.89
N ILE A 43 -5.20 -2.59 -11.19
CA ILE A 43 -5.20 -2.26 -9.77
C ILE A 43 -5.29 -0.74 -9.60
N ASN A 44 -6.19 -0.27 -8.74
CA ASN A 44 -6.31 1.15 -8.43
C ASN A 44 -5.52 1.50 -7.15
N ARG A 45 -5.34 2.80 -6.93
CA ARG A 45 -4.50 3.30 -5.85
C ARG A 45 -5.00 2.88 -4.47
N LYS A 46 -6.31 2.83 -4.25
CA LYS A 46 -6.84 2.40 -2.94
C LYS A 46 -6.53 0.92 -2.66
N ASN A 47 -6.54 0.07 -3.67
CA ASN A 47 -6.20 -1.33 -3.50
C ASN A 47 -4.71 -1.54 -3.32
N VAL A 48 -3.87 -0.75 -4.01
CA VAL A 48 -2.42 -0.72 -3.74
C VAL A 48 -2.18 -0.35 -2.28
N ALA A 49 -2.84 0.71 -1.80
CA ALA A 49 -2.70 1.17 -0.42
C ALA A 49 -3.12 0.10 0.59
N ARG A 50 -4.24 -0.54 0.35
CA ARG A 50 -4.75 -1.60 1.24
C ARG A 50 -3.79 -2.78 1.30
N ILE A 51 -3.36 -3.29 0.15
CA ILE A 51 -2.44 -4.43 0.10
C ILE A 51 -1.13 -4.10 0.81
N CYS A 52 -0.56 -2.92 0.54
CA CYS A 52 0.67 -2.49 1.18
C CYS A 52 0.51 -2.35 2.69
N HIS A 53 -0.56 -1.71 3.15
CA HIS A 53 -0.81 -1.51 4.59
C HIS A 53 -1.02 -2.85 5.30
N MET A 54 -1.83 -3.72 4.74
CA MET A 54 -2.08 -5.03 5.35
C MET A 54 -0.82 -5.90 5.35
N TYR A 55 0.00 -5.77 4.31
CA TYR A 55 1.30 -6.45 4.26
C TYR A 55 2.22 -5.94 5.38
N LEU A 56 2.26 -4.63 5.60
CA LEU A 56 3.01 -4.04 6.73
C LEU A 56 2.57 -4.61 8.06
N LEU A 57 1.25 -4.66 8.30
CA LEU A 57 0.72 -5.13 9.58
C LEU A 57 0.90 -6.63 9.79
N LYS A 58 0.57 -7.41 8.79
CA LYS A 58 0.39 -8.87 8.94
C LYS A 58 1.65 -9.66 8.63
N VAL A 59 2.44 -9.22 7.66
CA VAL A 59 3.65 -9.93 7.24
C VAL A 59 4.89 -9.30 7.87
N MET A 60 5.03 -7.98 7.73
CA MET A 60 6.19 -7.25 8.25
C MET A 60 6.06 -6.90 9.74
N LYS A 61 4.88 -7.10 10.33
CA LYS A 61 4.62 -6.87 11.76
C LYS A 61 4.96 -5.44 12.20
N THR A 62 4.62 -4.47 11.36
CA THR A 62 4.90 -3.06 11.60
C THR A 62 3.65 -2.38 12.11
N ALA A 63 3.73 -1.74 13.29
CA ALA A 63 2.60 -1.06 13.90
C ALA A 63 2.19 0.21 13.15
N ASP A 64 0.91 0.57 13.24
CA ASP A 64 0.37 1.77 12.61
C ASP A 64 0.95 3.04 13.21
N LEU A 65 1.07 4.06 12.35
CA LEU A 65 1.49 5.42 12.75
C LEU A 65 0.25 6.27 13.10
N ASP A 66 0.49 7.40 13.77
CA ASP A 66 -0.48 8.47 13.88
C ASP A 66 -0.75 9.04 12.47
N ILE A 67 -2.03 9.15 12.12
CA ILE A 67 -2.48 9.51 10.78
C ILE A 67 -2.98 10.95 10.68
N SER A 68 -2.86 11.76 11.71
CA SER A 68 -3.40 13.13 11.71
C SER A 68 -2.83 13.97 10.55
N GLY A 69 -1.58 13.75 10.15
CA GLY A 69 -0.98 14.43 9.01
C GLY A 69 -1.60 14.11 7.66
N ALA A 70 -2.37 13.03 7.56
CA ALA A 70 -3.05 12.65 6.31
C ALA A 70 -4.41 13.34 6.12
N GLU A 71 -4.92 14.04 7.12
CA GLU A 71 -6.22 14.71 7.05
C GLU A 71 -6.26 15.82 6.01
N LYS A 72 -5.11 16.31 5.56
CA LYS A 72 -5.01 17.28 4.47
C LYS A 72 -5.37 16.71 3.10
N LEU A 73 -5.48 15.39 2.97
CA LEU A 73 -5.91 14.75 1.72
C LEU A 73 -7.42 14.92 1.58
N LYS A 74 -7.83 15.56 0.49
CA LYS A 74 -9.24 15.93 0.28
C LYS A 74 -10.18 14.74 0.13
N ASP A 75 -9.70 13.65 -0.43
CA ASP A 75 -10.50 12.45 -0.68
C ASP A 75 -10.27 11.34 0.35
N LEU A 76 -9.58 11.63 1.45
CA LEU A 76 -9.22 10.60 2.45
C LEU A 76 -10.44 9.81 2.93
N TYR A 77 -11.54 10.51 3.20
CA TYR A 77 -12.74 9.89 3.76
C TYR A 77 -13.80 9.54 2.72
N ASP A 78 -13.49 9.63 1.44
CA ASP A 78 -14.39 9.18 0.37
C ASP A 78 -14.64 7.67 0.45
N CYS A 79 -13.69 6.94 1.02
CA CYS A 79 -13.85 5.53 1.37
C CYS A 79 -13.43 5.37 2.82
N ARG A 80 -14.40 5.21 3.73
CA ARG A 80 -14.09 5.14 5.16
C ARG A 80 -13.28 3.92 5.54
N VAL A 81 -13.58 2.76 4.94
CA VAL A 81 -12.84 1.54 5.21
C VAL A 81 -11.43 1.57 4.60
N CYS A 82 -11.20 2.46 3.63
CA CYS A 82 -9.89 2.62 3.00
C CYS A 82 -9.04 3.68 3.70
N ALA A 83 -9.66 4.56 4.50
CA ALA A 83 -9.00 5.77 5.00
C ALA A 83 -7.70 5.47 5.76
N ASN A 84 -7.72 4.49 6.66
CA ASN A 84 -6.51 4.16 7.40
C ASN A 84 -5.44 3.55 6.50
N HIS A 85 -5.83 2.72 5.52
CA HIS A 85 -4.88 2.17 4.56
C HIS A 85 -4.17 3.28 3.79
N ILE A 86 -4.95 4.23 3.28
CA ILE A 86 -4.44 5.39 2.54
C ILE A 86 -3.53 6.24 3.43
N ALA A 87 -4.00 6.54 4.64
CA ALA A 87 -3.25 7.38 5.58
C ALA A 87 -1.90 6.76 5.94
N GLN A 88 -1.86 5.46 6.20
CA GLN A 88 -0.62 4.77 6.58
C GLN A 88 0.40 4.80 5.45
N VAL A 89 0.03 4.46 4.23
CA VAL A 89 0.98 4.46 3.11
C VAL A 89 1.42 5.87 2.76
N TYR A 90 0.55 6.86 2.91
CA TYR A 90 0.89 8.27 2.69
C TYR A 90 1.88 8.77 3.75
N MET A 91 1.57 8.56 5.02
CA MET A 91 2.41 9.03 6.13
C MET A 91 3.79 8.37 6.14
N ARG A 92 3.88 7.14 5.63
CA ARG A 92 5.16 6.42 5.53
C ARG A 92 5.96 6.76 4.28
N GLY A 93 5.41 7.58 3.38
CA GLY A 93 6.08 7.92 2.13
C GLY A 93 6.11 6.78 1.12
N ILE A 94 5.29 5.75 1.29
CA ILE A 94 5.18 4.63 0.34
C ILE A 94 4.45 5.08 -0.91
N MET A 95 3.37 5.84 -0.75
CA MET A 95 2.60 6.43 -1.85
C MET A 95 2.47 7.93 -1.64
N ASP A 96 2.62 8.68 -2.73
CA ASP A 96 2.51 10.13 -2.70
C ASP A 96 1.09 10.60 -2.97
N ALA A 97 0.76 11.78 -2.47
CA ALA A 97 -0.45 12.49 -2.87
C ALA A 97 -0.24 13.17 -4.22
N LYS A 98 -1.34 13.46 -4.90
CA LYS A 98 -1.33 14.19 -6.17
C LYS A 98 -1.88 15.60 -5.96
N ASN A 99 -1.24 16.57 -6.60
CA ASN A 99 -1.75 17.93 -6.65
C ASN A 99 -2.70 18.05 -7.83
N ILE A 100 -3.98 17.83 -7.56
CA ILE A 100 -5.02 17.86 -8.60
C ILE A 100 -5.83 19.14 -8.44
N LYS A 101 -5.93 19.91 -9.54
CA LYS A 101 -6.73 21.13 -9.58
C LYS A 101 -8.17 20.77 -9.95
N ARG A 102 -9.02 20.57 -8.93
CA ARG A 102 -10.46 20.35 -9.13
C ARG A 102 -11.24 21.59 -8.70
N ASP A 103 -11.23 21.89 -7.40
CA ASP A 103 -11.93 23.05 -6.82
C ASP A 103 -10.92 23.96 -6.12
N GLY A 104 -9.76 24.20 -6.76
CA GLY A 104 -8.62 24.88 -6.18
C GLY A 104 -7.41 23.98 -6.17
N GLU A 105 -6.34 24.40 -5.48
CA GLU A 105 -5.11 23.61 -5.37
C GLU A 105 -5.12 22.83 -4.08
N PHE A 106 -5.52 21.55 -4.14
CA PHE A 106 -5.57 20.67 -3.00
C PHE A 106 -4.81 19.39 -3.28
N LEU A 107 -4.33 18.77 -2.19
CA LEU A 107 -3.73 17.44 -2.27
C LEU A 107 -4.83 16.37 -2.26
N TRP A 108 -4.74 15.45 -3.20
CA TRP A 108 -5.66 14.33 -3.35
C TRP A 108 -4.86 13.05 -3.37
N PHE A 109 -5.35 12.01 -2.71
CA PHE A 109 -4.75 10.70 -2.86
C PHE A 109 -5.08 10.09 -4.23
N ASP A 110 -6.25 10.43 -4.77
CA ASP A 110 -6.76 9.89 -6.02
C ASP A 110 -7.01 8.38 -5.90
N LEU A 111 -7.82 8.02 -4.92
CA LEU A 111 -7.99 6.62 -4.49
C LEU A 111 -8.52 5.69 -5.59
N ASN A 112 -9.32 6.22 -6.53
CA ASN A 112 -9.84 5.45 -7.64
C ASN A 112 -8.97 5.50 -8.89
N GLY A 113 -7.89 6.26 -8.87
CA GLY A 113 -6.95 6.37 -9.98
C GLY A 113 -6.09 5.13 -10.12
N GLU A 114 -5.46 5.01 -11.29
CA GLU A 114 -4.52 3.93 -11.59
C GLU A 114 -3.18 4.53 -11.95
N ASP A 115 -2.12 4.06 -11.30
CA ASP A 115 -0.77 4.49 -11.61
C ASP A 115 -0.17 3.59 -12.70
N ASP A 116 0.89 4.08 -13.35
CA ASP A 116 1.61 3.27 -14.32
C ASP A 116 2.42 2.17 -13.62
N ASP A 117 2.95 1.25 -14.42
CA ASP A 117 3.69 0.10 -13.89
C ASP A 117 4.94 0.53 -13.12
N ALA A 118 5.66 1.54 -13.64
CA ALA A 118 6.87 2.03 -12.98
C ALA A 118 6.55 2.62 -11.60
N SER A 119 5.45 3.37 -11.48
CA SER A 119 5.02 3.95 -10.21
C SER A 119 4.63 2.85 -9.20
N ASN A 120 3.89 1.84 -9.66
CA ASN A 120 3.51 0.72 -8.81
C ASN A 120 4.72 -0.11 -8.37
N SER A 121 5.68 -0.31 -9.25
CA SER A 121 6.94 -1.00 -8.90
C SER A 121 7.72 -0.22 -7.84
N ALA A 122 7.77 1.11 -7.96
CA ALA A 122 8.43 1.97 -6.98
C ALA A 122 7.75 1.92 -5.62
N VAL A 123 6.42 1.80 -5.59
CA VAL A 123 5.66 1.63 -4.34
C VAL A 123 6.10 0.36 -3.61
N ILE A 124 6.24 -0.74 -4.34
CA ILE A 124 6.70 -2.01 -3.75
C ILE A 124 8.12 -1.86 -3.18
N ASP A 125 9.01 -1.19 -3.91
CA ASP A 125 10.37 -0.96 -3.45
C ASP A 125 10.39 -0.15 -2.14
N ARG A 126 9.57 0.91 -2.07
CA ARG A 126 9.48 1.74 -0.85
C ARG A 126 8.86 0.97 0.32
N LEU A 127 7.86 0.14 0.06
CA LEU A 127 7.25 -0.72 1.08
C LEU A 127 8.31 -1.63 1.74
N LEU A 128 9.09 -2.30 0.94
CA LEU A 128 10.09 -3.26 1.45
C LEU A 128 11.25 -2.56 2.14
N LEU A 129 11.59 -1.33 1.72
CA LEU A 129 12.60 -0.50 2.37
C LEU A 129 12.18 -0.08 3.77
N ILE A 130 10.90 0.17 4.02
CA ILE A 130 10.41 0.55 5.35
C ILE A 130 10.72 -0.55 6.36
N HIS A 131 10.50 -1.81 6.00
CA HIS A 131 10.83 -2.92 6.88
C HIS A 131 12.32 -2.94 7.24
N VAL A 132 13.18 -2.81 6.25
CA VAL A 132 14.64 -2.75 6.47
C VAL A 132 15.01 -1.52 7.28
N GLY A 133 14.42 -0.35 6.95
CA GLY A 133 14.67 0.89 7.66
C GLY A 133 14.24 0.85 9.11
N ASP A 134 13.07 0.30 9.39
CA ASP A 134 12.56 0.15 10.76
C ASP A 134 13.48 -0.74 11.58
N HIS A 135 13.95 -1.85 11.02
CA HIS A 135 14.88 -2.74 11.70
C HIS A 135 16.20 -2.04 12.03
N VAL A 136 16.80 -1.36 11.08
CA VAL A 136 18.02 -0.60 11.27
C VAL A 136 17.84 0.50 12.32
N HIS A 137 16.71 1.20 12.26
CA HIS A 137 16.40 2.26 13.22
C HIS A 137 16.25 1.71 14.64
N GLN A 138 15.60 0.56 14.81
CA GLN A 138 15.48 -0.09 16.11
C GLN A 138 16.85 -0.50 16.67
N ASP A 139 17.74 -1.04 15.84
CA ASP A 139 19.09 -1.40 16.23
C ASP A 139 19.85 -0.18 16.73
N MET A 140 19.73 0.94 16.05
CA MET A 140 20.36 2.20 16.45
C MET A 140 19.78 2.75 17.76
N SER A 141 18.48 2.66 17.95
CA SER A 141 17.83 3.17 19.15
C SER A 141 18.01 2.22 20.35
N GLY A 142 18.26 0.95 20.10
CA GLY A 142 18.57 -0.03 21.15
C GLY A 142 20.00 0.00 21.64
N SER A 143 20.84 0.76 20.98
CA SER A 143 22.20 0.96 21.38
C SER A 143 22.37 2.23 22.20
#